data_cebeee42028bfde9dad16c810f086270
#
_entry.id   cebeee42028bfde9dad16c810f086270
#
_cell.length_a   1.000
_cell.length_b   1.000
_cell.length_c   1.000
_cell.angle_alpha   90.00
_cell.angle_beta   90.00
_cell.angle_gamma   90.00
#
_symmetry.space_group_name_H-M   'P 1'
#
loop_
_entity.id
_entity.type
_entity.pdbx_description
1 polymer ?
#
loop_
_entity_poly.entity_id
_entity_poly.type
_entity_poly.pdbx_seq_one_letter_code
_entity_poly.pdbx_strand_id
1 'polypeptide(L)'
;MTICVLRTLRAAALLSVTAFAGAGILPAGAQPVLERGEYLARAGDCVSCHTAPGGAPFAGGLRLDTPFGYMLSPNITPDADTGIGRWSSDDFYRAVHFGVNKRGQDMYPTMPYDFYTRVTRADVDAIYAYLRTVKPVRNTVDVNHLDFPFSLRPTMAAWRELYFTAGTFRADPAKPAAWNRGAYLVEGLGHCSDCHSPRNALGGIEKSKAFQGAVIDGWFALDLTSDMATGLGAWTAAEIAGYLKTGVRRDKTTVLGPMAEVVRNSTRFLTDEDRLAMAEYLKALPPDSRLKTGRVPPDPTRGRGAQLYTENCGGCHQAQGRGIPGVFPPLAGNPVVLAADPGNVIKVVDRGIARRDGYVPMPAFGYQLTEQQVADIVNYVRTSWGNDAVPDATPSLVGRLRAGPN
;
A
#
# COMPACT_ATOMS: atom_id res chain seq x y z
N MET A 1 -53.60 -63.82 -48.79
CA MET A 1 -52.68 -62.98 -49.56
C MET A 1 -52.88 -61.53 -49.08
N THR A 2 -52.06 -61.04 -48.18
CA THR A 2 -52.03 -59.63 -47.87
C THR A 2 -50.62 -59.31 -47.33
N ILE A 3 -49.90 -58.51 -48.08
CA ILE A 3 -48.51 -58.15 -47.85
C ILE A 3 -48.47 -57.02 -46.79
N CYS A 4 -47.72 -57.28 -45.71
CA CYS A 4 -47.47 -56.31 -44.64
C CYS A 4 -46.15 -55.58 -44.90
N VAL A 5 -46.23 -54.27 -45.16
CA VAL A 5 -45.04 -53.40 -45.42
C VAL A 5 -44.62 -52.79 -44.07
N LEU A 6 -43.46 -53.18 -43.57
CA LEU A 6 -42.81 -52.52 -42.41
C LEU A 6 -42.23 -51.18 -42.83
N ARG A 7 -42.72 -50.09 -42.22
CA ARG A 7 -42.07 -48.78 -42.26
C ARG A 7 -41.15 -48.61 -41.07
N THR A 8 -39.85 -48.55 -41.33
CA THR A 8 -38.81 -48.20 -40.34
C THR A 8 -38.83 -46.70 -40.09
N LEU A 9 -39.22 -46.28 -38.91
CA LEU A 9 -39.03 -44.89 -38.42
C LEU A 9 -37.58 -44.73 -37.93
N ARG A 10 -36.83 -43.88 -38.63
CA ARG A 10 -35.55 -43.37 -38.15
C ARG A 10 -35.81 -42.17 -37.22
N ALA A 11 -35.55 -42.32 -35.95
CA ALA A 11 -35.49 -41.25 -34.98
C ALA A 11 -34.21 -40.44 -35.18
N ALA A 12 -34.35 -39.19 -35.62
CA ALA A 12 -33.23 -38.24 -35.63
C ALA A 12 -33.08 -37.63 -34.23
N ALA A 13 -32.03 -37.99 -33.52
CA ALA A 13 -31.65 -37.34 -32.28
C ALA A 13 -31.07 -35.95 -32.54
N LEU A 14 -31.80 -34.90 -32.25
CA LEU A 14 -31.32 -33.53 -32.23
C LEU A 14 -30.48 -33.34 -30.96
N LEU A 15 -29.15 -33.33 -31.09
CA LEU A 15 -28.24 -32.85 -30.08
C LEU A 15 -28.34 -31.32 -30.00
N SER A 16 -29.03 -30.85 -28.99
CA SER A 16 -29.04 -29.43 -28.60
C SER A 16 -27.70 -29.10 -27.95
N VAL A 17 -26.77 -28.51 -28.70
CA VAL A 17 -25.56 -27.90 -28.16
C VAL A 17 -25.96 -26.58 -27.49
N THR A 18 -26.15 -26.60 -26.19
CA THR A 18 -26.24 -25.37 -25.38
C THR A 18 -24.86 -24.75 -25.32
N ALA A 19 -24.65 -23.74 -26.16
CA ALA A 19 -23.50 -22.86 -26.05
C ALA A 19 -23.60 -22.09 -24.72
N PHE A 20 -22.85 -22.51 -23.73
CA PHE A 20 -22.56 -21.66 -22.58
C PHE A 20 -21.76 -20.46 -23.11
N ALA A 21 -22.46 -19.34 -23.25
CA ALA A 21 -21.80 -18.05 -23.42
C ALA A 21 -21.06 -17.77 -22.11
N GLY A 22 -19.80 -18.17 -22.04
CA GLY A 22 -18.89 -17.72 -21.01
C GLY A 22 -18.84 -16.21 -21.08
N ALA A 23 -19.26 -15.54 -20.01
CA ALA A 23 -19.03 -14.11 -19.84
C ALA A 23 -17.51 -13.88 -19.98
N GLY A 24 -17.10 -13.51 -21.18
CA GLY A 24 -15.71 -13.18 -21.48
C GLY A 24 -15.33 -12.00 -20.61
N ILE A 25 -14.36 -12.21 -19.71
CA ILE A 25 -13.62 -11.12 -19.09
C ILE A 25 -13.05 -10.30 -20.25
N LEU A 26 -13.66 -9.13 -20.51
CA LEU A 26 -13.17 -8.23 -21.53
C LEU A 26 -11.72 -7.88 -21.19
N PRO A 27 -10.77 -8.09 -22.08
CA PRO A 27 -9.40 -7.68 -21.84
C PRO A 27 -9.39 -6.17 -21.60
N ALA A 28 -8.56 -5.70 -20.67
CA ALA A 28 -8.39 -4.28 -20.32
C ALA A 28 -8.08 -3.34 -21.51
N GLY A 29 -8.00 -3.86 -22.72
CA GLY A 29 -7.77 -3.14 -23.98
C GLY A 29 -8.95 -2.41 -24.61
N ALA A 30 -10.16 -2.49 -24.04
CA ALA A 30 -11.36 -1.87 -24.64
C ALA A 30 -11.73 -0.50 -24.04
N GLN A 31 -11.04 -0.02 -23.00
CA GLN A 31 -11.30 1.32 -22.44
C GLN A 31 -10.68 2.41 -23.34
N PRO A 32 -11.39 3.54 -23.55
CA PRO A 32 -10.79 4.70 -24.20
C PRO A 32 -9.46 5.08 -23.54
N VAL A 33 -8.49 5.50 -24.30
CA VAL A 33 -7.12 5.78 -23.82
C VAL A 33 -7.10 6.73 -22.63
N LEU A 34 -7.97 7.75 -22.61
CA LEU A 34 -8.03 8.72 -21.52
C LEU A 34 -8.59 8.13 -20.23
N GLU A 35 -9.66 7.32 -20.33
CA GLU A 35 -10.23 6.61 -19.16
C GLU A 35 -9.25 5.60 -18.61
N ARG A 36 -8.56 4.87 -19.47
CA ARG A 36 -7.47 3.98 -19.08
C ARG A 36 -6.35 4.77 -18.41
N GLY A 37 -5.95 5.91 -18.94
CA GLY A 37 -4.91 6.76 -18.37
C GLY A 37 -5.26 7.30 -16.99
N GLU A 38 -6.50 7.76 -16.79
CA GLU A 38 -6.99 8.16 -15.47
C GLU A 38 -6.96 7.00 -14.47
N TYR A 39 -7.48 5.83 -14.88
CA TYR A 39 -7.48 4.63 -14.05
C TYR A 39 -6.07 4.23 -13.60
N LEU A 40 -5.12 4.23 -14.53
CA LEU A 40 -3.73 3.87 -14.23
C LEU A 40 -3.01 4.93 -13.41
N ALA A 41 -3.28 6.23 -13.62
CA ALA A 41 -2.75 7.31 -12.79
C ALA A 41 -3.27 7.22 -11.34
N ARG A 42 -4.53 6.78 -11.16
CA ARG A 42 -5.07 6.46 -9.83
C ARG A 42 -4.42 5.21 -9.24
N ALA A 43 -4.24 4.15 -10.04
CA ALA A 43 -3.54 2.93 -9.59
C ALA A 43 -2.11 3.22 -9.13
N GLY A 44 -1.43 4.15 -9.82
CA GLY A 44 -0.08 4.63 -9.47
C GLY A 44 -0.03 5.70 -8.39
N ASP A 45 -1.19 6.11 -7.86
CA ASP A 45 -1.34 7.12 -6.81
C ASP A 45 -0.60 8.45 -7.10
N CYS A 46 -0.51 8.82 -8.38
CA CYS A 46 0.25 9.99 -8.82
C CYS A 46 -0.19 11.28 -8.13
N VAL A 47 -1.50 11.41 -7.86
CA VAL A 47 -2.07 12.60 -7.23
C VAL A 47 -1.61 12.80 -5.79
N SER A 48 -1.41 11.73 -5.02
CA SER A 48 -1.00 11.85 -3.62
C SER A 48 0.39 12.46 -3.48
N CYS A 49 1.35 11.99 -4.29
CA CYS A 49 2.70 12.54 -4.27
C CYS A 49 2.79 13.91 -4.95
N HIS A 50 2.06 14.12 -6.05
CA HIS A 50 2.18 15.36 -6.85
C HIS A 50 1.17 16.44 -6.48
N THR A 51 0.68 16.46 -5.23
CA THR A 51 -0.24 17.49 -4.74
C THR A 51 0.14 17.91 -3.33
N ALA A 52 0.53 19.16 -3.15
CA ALA A 52 0.78 19.71 -1.82
C ALA A 52 -0.51 19.76 -0.98
N PRO A 53 -0.47 19.70 0.36
CA PRO A 53 -1.63 19.88 1.21
C PRO A 53 -2.38 21.18 0.88
N GLY A 54 -3.67 21.06 0.51
CA GLY A 54 -4.49 22.21 0.07
C GLY A 54 -4.14 22.77 -1.32
N GLY A 55 -3.16 22.17 -2.03
CA GLY A 55 -2.74 22.55 -3.37
C GLY A 55 -3.65 22.03 -4.48
N ALA A 56 -3.41 22.52 -5.70
CA ALA A 56 -4.10 22.02 -6.88
C ALA A 56 -3.57 20.61 -7.25
N PRO A 57 -4.45 19.69 -7.69
CA PRO A 57 -4.04 18.34 -8.08
C PRO A 57 -2.93 18.35 -9.13
N PHE A 58 -1.93 17.50 -8.94
CA PHE A 58 -0.76 17.32 -9.82
C PHE A 58 0.18 18.54 -9.93
N ALA A 59 -0.06 19.63 -9.20
CA ALA A 59 0.77 20.83 -9.27
C ALA A 59 2.10 20.70 -8.49
N GLY A 60 2.34 19.58 -7.80
CA GLY A 60 3.56 19.35 -7.03
C GLY A 60 3.62 20.12 -5.71
N GLY A 61 4.80 20.13 -5.10
CA GLY A 61 5.08 20.85 -3.86
C GLY A 61 4.83 20.03 -2.58
N LEU A 62 4.48 18.75 -2.68
CA LEU A 62 4.45 17.88 -1.51
C LEU A 62 5.88 17.66 -1.00
N ARG A 63 6.09 17.86 0.29
CA ARG A 63 7.35 17.54 0.96
C ARG A 63 7.43 16.04 1.22
N LEU A 64 8.52 15.43 0.75
CA LEU A 64 8.87 14.04 0.93
C LEU A 64 10.14 13.99 1.78
N ASP A 65 10.00 13.65 3.05
CA ASP A 65 11.12 13.52 3.98
C ASP A 65 11.88 12.21 3.72
N THR A 66 13.19 12.26 3.84
CA THR A 66 14.09 11.12 3.70
C THR A 66 15.16 11.16 4.79
N PRO A 67 15.88 10.06 5.06
CA PRO A 67 17.03 10.10 5.95
C PRO A 67 18.20 10.99 5.46
N PHE A 68 18.08 11.52 4.24
CA PHE A 68 19.12 12.29 3.55
C PHE A 68 18.72 13.77 3.33
N GLY A 69 17.74 14.26 4.03
CA GLY A 69 17.07 15.55 3.80
C GLY A 69 15.68 15.38 3.22
N TYR A 70 15.17 16.34 2.46
CA TYR A 70 13.85 16.22 1.87
C TYR A 70 13.82 16.61 0.40
N MET A 71 12.76 16.22 -0.28
CA MET A 71 12.46 16.63 -1.64
C MET A 71 11.06 17.22 -1.73
N LEU A 72 10.84 18.10 -2.69
CA LEU A 72 9.49 18.55 -3.07
C LEU A 72 9.10 17.88 -4.38
N SER A 73 7.90 17.32 -4.43
CA SER A 73 7.39 16.68 -5.67
C SER A 73 7.25 17.70 -6.79
N PRO A 74 7.67 17.41 -8.03
CA PRO A 74 7.55 18.34 -9.14
C PRO A 74 6.10 18.50 -9.62
N ASN A 75 5.83 19.63 -10.29
CA ASN A 75 4.60 19.87 -11.03
C ASN A 75 4.53 18.95 -12.26
N ILE A 76 3.49 18.13 -12.35
CA ILE A 76 3.22 17.25 -13.51
C ILE A 76 1.93 17.62 -14.26
N THR A 77 1.40 18.85 -14.03
CA THR A 77 0.33 19.38 -14.88
C THR A 77 0.87 19.75 -16.27
N PRO A 78 0.00 19.91 -17.29
CA PRO A 78 0.43 20.29 -18.62
C PRO A 78 0.78 21.77 -18.77
N ASP A 79 1.22 22.43 -17.68
CA ASP A 79 1.80 23.76 -17.77
C ASP A 79 3.11 23.73 -18.55
N ALA A 80 3.25 24.64 -19.52
CA ALA A 80 4.37 24.63 -20.45
C ALA A 80 5.70 25.05 -19.81
N ASP A 81 5.67 25.88 -18.78
CA ASP A 81 6.88 26.46 -18.21
C ASP A 81 7.36 25.72 -16.95
N THR A 82 6.42 25.25 -16.11
CA THR A 82 6.73 24.68 -14.81
C THR A 82 6.35 23.22 -14.65
N GLY A 83 5.56 22.68 -15.61
CA GLY A 83 5.07 21.31 -15.61
C GLY A 83 5.61 20.45 -16.76
N ILE A 84 4.81 19.48 -17.20
CA ILE A 84 5.16 18.56 -18.30
C ILE A 84 4.60 19.02 -19.65
N GLY A 85 4.11 20.25 -19.78
CA GLY A 85 3.44 20.75 -20.99
C GLY A 85 4.26 20.68 -22.28
N ARG A 86 5.58 20.82 -22.16
CA ARG A 86 6.53 20.73 -23.29
C ARG A 86 7.23 19.38 -23.40
N TRP A 87 6.81 18.38 -22.63
CA TRP A 87 7.37 17.04 -22.72
C TRP A 87 6.76 16.30 -23.91
N SER A 88 7.52 15.41 -24.51
CA SER A 88 7.00 14.38 -25.40
C SER A 88 6.56 13.15 -24.61
N SER A 89 5.82 12.26 -25.24
CA SER A 89 5.50 10.93 -24.68
C SER A 89 6.79 10.16 -24.32
N ASP A 90 7.84 10.28 -25.15
CA ASP A 90 9.14 9.66 -24.89
C ASP A 90 9.87 10.28 -23.69
N ASP A 91 9.77 11.60 -23.50
CA ASP A 91 10.34 12.26 -22.30
C ASP A 91 9.65 11.73 -21.04
N PHE A 92 8.31 11.63 -21.06
CA PHE A 92 7.53 11.12 -19.94
C PHE A 92 7.82 9.64 -19.68
N TYR A 93 7.87 8.83 -20.73
CA TYR A 93 8.22 7.41 -20.61
C TYR A 93 9.62 7.22 -20.02
N ARG A 94 10.62 8.00 -20.46
CA ARG A 94 11.97 7.92 -19.91
C ARG A 94 11.99 8.29 -18.42
N ALA A 95 11.21 9.26 -18.01
CA ALA A 95 11.12 9.66 -16.61
C ALA A 95 10.50 8.56 -15.75
N VAL A 96 9.38 7.99 -16.19
CA VAL A 96 8.64 6.96 -15.43
C VAL A 96 9.36 5.62 -15.47
N HIS A 97 9.83 5.18 -16.64
CA HIS A 97 10.38 3.84 -16.83
C HIS A 97 11.87 3.73 -16.50
N PHE A 98 12.64 4.76 -16.80
CA PHE A 98 14.09 4.74 -16.60
C PHE A 98 14.57 5.70 -15.50
N GLY A 99 13.69 6.51 -14.90
CA GLY A 99 14.10 7.50 -13.92
C GLY A 99 15.06 8.56 -14.49
N VAL A 100 14.89 8.94 -15.75
CA VAL A 100 15.71 9.95 -16.43
C VAL A 100 14.82 11.10 -16.87
N ASN A 101 15.04 12.29 -16.35
CA ASN A 101 14.23 13.47 -16.67
C ASN A 101 14.47 13.98 -18.10
N LYS A 102 13.66 14.96 -18.54
CA LYS A 102 13.77 15.56 -19.90
C LYS A 102 15.17 16.10 -20.24
N ARG A 103 15.96 16.52 -19.22
CA ARG A 103 17.32 17.02 -19.40
C ARG A 103 18.36 15.91 -19.47
N GLY A 104 17.96 14.64 -19.48
CA GLY A 104 18.87 13.49 -19.48
C GLY A 104 19.54 13.22 -18.12
N GLN A 105 19.03 13.78 -17.03
CA GLN A 105 19.61 13.62 -15.70
C GLN A 105 18.88 12.51 -14.93
N ASP A 106 19.66 11.72 -14.19
CA ASP A 106 19.11 10.72 -13.27
C ASP A 106 18.21 11.38 -12.21
N MET A 107 17.06 10.77 -11.97
CA MET A 107 16.10 11.18 -10.94
C MET A 107 16.44 10.52 -9.61
N TYR A 108 15.98 11.12 -8.53
CA TYR A 108 16.05 10.52 -7.21
C TYR A 108 14.94 9.46 -7.05
N PRO A 109 15.20 8.36 -6.32
CA PRO A 109 14.25 7.26 -6.15
C PRO A 109 13.05 7.57 -5.23
N THR A 110 12.89 8.81 -4.78
CA THR A 110 11.62 9.31 -4.23
C THR A 110 10.50 9.34 -5.27
N MET A 111 10.85 9.37 -6.56
CA MET A 111 9.97 8.94 -7.65
C MET A 111 10.23 7.44 -7.85
N PRO A 112 9.27 6.54 -7.60
CA PRO A 112 9.52 5.09 -7.54
C PRO A 112 9.65 4.46 -8.95
N TYR A 113 10.58 5.00 -9.76
CA TYR A 113 10.86 4.50 -11.12
C TYR A 113 11.43 3.07 -11.10
N ASP A 114 12.03 2.64 -10.02
CA ASP A 114 12.51 1.27 -9.81
C ASP A 114 11.36 0.25 -9.74
N PHE A 115 10.15 0.69 -9.44
CA PHE A 115 8.90 -0.06 -9.58
C PHE A 115 8.20 0.24 -10.91
N TYR A 116 8.07 1.50 -11.26
CA TYR A 116 7.36 1.92 -12.48
C TYR A 116 8.02 1.44 -13.77
N THR A 117 9.30 1.04 -13.74
CA THR A 117 9.96 0.36 -14.85
C THR A 117 9.22 -0.90 -15.31
N ARG A 118 8.40 -1.51 -14.44
CA ARG A 118 7.56 -2.68 -14.78
C ARG A 118 6.35 -2.32 -15.62
N VAL A 119 5.94 -1.05 -15.65
CA VAL A 119 4.75 -0.58 -16.37
C VAL A 119 5.03 -0.61 -17.87
N THR A 120 4.06 -1.11 -18.65
CA THR A 120 4.20 -1.20 -20.10
C THR A 120 4.24 0.20 -20.75
N ARG A 121 4.89 0.30 -21.91
CA ARG A 121 4.93 1.55 -22.66
C ARG A 121 3.52 2.08 -22.96
N ALA A 122 2.61 1.23 -23.37
CA ALA A 122 1.22 1.61 -23.69
C ALA A 122 0.49 2.19 -22.48
N ASP A 123 0.74 1.66 -21.27
CA ASP A 123 0.13 2.16 -20.04
C ASP A 123 0.74 3.49 -19.59
N VAL A 124 2.05 3.67 -19.73
CA VAL A 124 2.70 4.96 -19.47
C VAL A 124 2.22 6.03 -20.44
N ASP A 125 2.05 5.69 -21.73
CA ASP A 125 1.52 6.62 -22.74
C ASP A 125 0.06 6.99 -22.45
N ALA A 126 -0.76 6.05 -21.95
CA ALA A 126 -2.13 6.34 -21.53
C ALA A 126 -2.17 7.29 -20.31
N ILE A 127 -1.32 7.07 -19.30
CA ILE A 127 -1.16 7.98 -18.16
C ILE A 127 -0.76 9.38 -18.64
N TYR A 128 0.21 9.46 -19.52
CA TYR A 128 0.65 10.74 -20.09
C TYR A 128 -0.50 11.45 -20.84
N ALA A 129 -1.23 10.72 -21.69
CA ALA A 129 -2.38 11.28 -22.40
C ALA A 129 -3.43 11.88 -21.42
N TYR A 130 -3.73 11.18 -20.33
CA TYR A 130 -4.61 11.68 -19.29
C TYR A 130 -4.05 12.95 -18.62
N LEU A 131 -2.78 12.95 -18.19
CA LEU A 131 -2.15 14.10 -17.54
C LEU A 131 -2.10 15.34 -18.46
N ARG A 132 -2.13 15.15 -19.76
CA ARG A 132 -2.26 16.24 -20.75
C ARG A 132 -3.63 16.90 -20.73
N THR A 133 -4.66 16.28 -20.18
CA THR A 133 -6.02 16.80 -20.10
C THR A 133 -6.33 17.51 -18.77
N VAL A 134 -5.50 17.32 -17.74
CA VAL A 134 -5.74 17.99 -16.46
C VAL A 134 -5.49 19.49 -16.56
N LYS A 135 -6.09 20.26 -15.64
CA LYS A 135 -5.95 21.73 -15.67
C LYS A 135 -4.47 22.13 -15.50
N PRO A 136 -3.88 22.89 -16.42
CA PRO A 136 -2.53 23.42 -16.24
C PRO A 136 -2.46 24.39 -15.06
N VAL A 137 -1.45 24.21 -14.23
CA VAL A 137 -1.19 25.07 -13.06
C VAL A 137 0.26 25.53 -13.11
N ARG A 138 0.48 26.83 -13.10
CA ARG A 138 1.84 27.39 -13.02
C ARG A 138 2.33 27.30 -11.58
N ASN A 139 3.26 26.40 -11.31
CA ASN A 139 3.89 26.20 -10.01
C ASN A 139 5.35 25.80 -10.19
N THR A 140 6.27 26.70 -9.86
CA THR A 140 7.70 26.42 -9.86
C THR A 140 8.08 25.78 -8.54
N VAL A 141 8.61 24.57 -8.59
CA VAL A 141 9.02 23.81 -7.41
C VAL A 141 10.53 23.62 -7.43
N ASP A 142 11.21 24.04 -6.36
CA ASP A 142 12.59 23.68 -6.10
C ASP A 142 12.61 22.27 -5.49
N VAL A 143 12.99 21.28 -6.29
CA VAL A 143 12.75 19.88 -5.99
C VAL A 143 13.75 19.29 -4.99
N ASN A 144 15.00 19.78 -4.95
CA ASN A 144 16.11 19.08 -4.28
C ASN A 144 16.61 19.82 -3.04
N HIS A 145 16.24 19.32 -1.88
CA HIS A 145 16.70 19.80 -0.56
C HIS A 145 17.37 18.68 0.24
N LEU A 146 18.10 17.81 -0.47
CA LEU A 146 18.88 16.76 0.18
C LEU A 146 20.19 17.34 0.73
N ASP A 147 20.68 16.73 1.81
CA ASP A 147 21.96 17.09 2.42
C ASP A 147 23.14 16.65 1.56
N PHE A 148 24.28 17.35 1.71
CA PHE A 148 25.53 16.92 1.09
C PHE A 148 26.00 15.57 1.69
N PRO A 149 26.47 14.60 0.89
CA PRO A 149 26.70 14.64 -0.57
C PRO A 149 25.50 14.21 -1.43
N PHE A 150 24.37 13.84 -0.85
CA PHE A 150 23.20 13.27 -1.55
C PHE A 150 22.51 14.30 -2.46
N SER A 151 22.68 15.59 -2.21
CA SER A 151 22.22 16.68 -3.10
C SER A 151 22.91 16.68 -4.46
N LEU A 152 24.07 16.02 -4.59
CA LEU A 152 24.81 15.95 -5.83
C LEU A 152 24.27 14.87 -6.76
N ARG A 153 23.72 15.24 -7.92
CA ARG A 153 23.13 14.29 -8.89
C ARG A 153 24.05 13.15 -9.34
N PRO A 154 25.39 13.32 -9.49
CA PRO A 154 26.26 12.20 -9.83
C PRO A 154 26.21 11.02 -8.85
N THR A 155 25.80 11.24 -7.59
CA THR A 155 25.61 10.14 -6.62
C THR A 155 24.49 9.19 -7.05
N MET A 156 23.54 9.68 -7.84
CA MET A 156 22.44 8.85 -8.35
C MET A 156 22.87 7.83 -9.39
N ALA A 157 23.90 8.10 -10.17
CA ALA A 157 24.46 7.11 -11.09
C ALA A 157 24.97 5.86 -10.33
N ALA A 158 25.70 6.07 -9.22
CA ALA A 158 26.17 4.98 -8.36
C ALA A 158 24.98 4.24 -7.68
N TRP A 159 23.99 4.97 -7.18
CA TRP A 159 22.81 4.36 -6.57
C TRP A 159 22.05 3.49 -7.57
N ARG A 160 21.86 3.97 -8.79
CA ARG A 160 21.18 3.25 -9.87
C ARG A 160 21.90 1.97 -10.26
N GLU A 161 23.21 2.01 -10.35
CA GLU A 161 24.02 0.81 -10.64
C GLU A 161 23.84 -0.28 -9.59
N LEU A 162 23.67 0.09 -8.32
CA LEU A 162 23.52 -0.85 -7.21
C LEU A 162 22.08 -1.39 -7.06
N TYR A 163 21.07 -0.57 -7.32
CA TYR A 163 19.69 -0.88 -6.90
C TYR A 163 18.66 -0.91 -8.02
N PHE A 164 18.94 -0.30 -9.17
CA PHE A 164 18.00 -0.19 -10.26
C PHE A 164 18.34 -1.16 -11.40
N THR A 165 17.33 -1.91 -11.84
CA THR A 165 17.39 -2.73 -13.05
C THR A 165 16.14 -2.44 -13.88
N ALA A 166 16.33 -1.82 -15.05
CA ALA A 166 15.21 -1.55 -15.96
C ALA A 166 14.59 -2.85 -16.49
N GLY A 167 13.27 -2.89 -16.57
CA GLY A 167 12.60 -4.08 -17.12
C GLY A 167 11.09 -4.01 -17.03
N THR A 168 10.41 -4.05 -18.17
CA THR A 168 8.95 -4.16 -18.25
C THR A 168 8.49 -5.49 -17.69
N PHE A 169 7.35 -5.50 -16.99
CA PHE A 169 6.72 -6.70 -16.47
C PHE A 169 6.49 -7.74 -17.58
N ARG A 170 6.81 -8.97 -17.26
CA ARG A 170 6.53 -10.13 -18.11
C ARG A 170 5.66 -11.11 -17.34
N ALA A 171 4.52 -11.46 -17.94
CA ALA A 171 3.63 -12.45 -17.35
C ALA A 171 4.33 -13.81 -17.22
N ASP A 172 4.17 -14.46 -16.08
CA ASP A 172 4.60 -15.84 -15.88
C ASP A 172 3.54 -16.77 -16.52
N PRO A 173 3.91 -17.53 -17.57
CA PRO A 173 2.96 -18.42 -18.24
C PRO A 173 2.50 -19.59 -17.37
N ALA A 174 3.20 -19.89 -16.27
CA ALA A 174 2.82 -20.94 -15.32
C ALA A 174 1.78 -20.47 -14.29
N LYS A 175 1.45 -19.16 -14.27
CA LYS A 175 0.51 -18.56 -13.32
C LYS A 175 -0.78 -18.14 -13.99
N PRO A 176 -1.92 -18.15 -13.27
CA PRO A 176 -3.19 -17.65 -13.79
C PRO A 176 -3.11 -16.18 -14.24
N ALA A 177 -3.97 -15.79 -15.18
CA ALA A 177 -4.03 -14.40 -15.66
C ALA A 177 -4.31 -13.40 -14.51
N ALA A 178 -5.20 -13.74 -13.58
CA ALA A 178 -5.50 -12.92 -12.41
C ALA A 178 -4.25 -12.71 -11.53
N TRP A 179 -3.48 -13.76 -11.26
CA TRP A 179 -2.22 -13.63 -10.52
C TRP A 179 -1.23 -12.71 -11.22
N ASN A 180 -1.05 -12.87 -12.55
CA ASN A 180 -0.17 -12.01 -13.34
C ASN A 180 -0.64 -10.54 -13.33
N ARG A 181 -1.96 -10.32 -13.39
CA ARG A 181 -2.53 -8.97 -13.28
C ARG A 181 -2.26 -8.37 -11.89
N GLY A 182 -2.43 -9.16 -10.83
CA GLY A 182 -2.09 -8.76 -9.46
C GLY A 182 -0.62 -8.41 -9.30
N ALA A 183 0.28 -9.25 -9.82
CA ALA A 183 1.72 -9.00 -9.82
C ALA A 183 2.08 -7.69 -10.54
N TYR A 184 1.51 -7.46 -11.72
CA TYR A 184 1.70 -6.23 -12.49
C TYR A 184 1.30 -4.98 -11.71
N LEU A 185 0.15 -5.03 -11.02
CA LEU A 185 -0.34 -3.89 -10.22
C LEU A 185 0.48 -3.69 -8.95
N VAL A 186 0.73 -4.75 -8.19
CA VAL A 186 1.42 -4.69 -6.89
C VAL A 186 2.89 -4.29 -7.03
N GLU A 187 3.58 -4.90 -8.01
CA GLU A 187 5.02 -4.65 -8.21
C GLU A 187 5.32 -3.47 -9.13
N GLY A 188 4.34 -3.01 -9.91
CA GLY A 188 4.46 -1.88 -10.82
C GLY A 188 3.80 -0.63 -10.25
N LEU A 189 2.60 -0.29 -10.77
CA LEU A 189 1.90 0.96 -10.42
C LEU A 189 1.61 1.11 -8.93
N GLY A 190 1.18 0.04 -8.26
CA GLY A 190 0.89 0.07 -6.83
C GLY A 190 2.11 0.18 -5.93
N HIS A 191 3.32 -0.13 -6.44
CA HIS A 191 4.62 -0.07 -5.75
C HIS A 191 4.57 -0.42 -4.25
N CYS A 192 3.74 -1.40 -3.88
CA CYS A 192 3.44 -1.74 -2.48
C CYS A 192 4.71 -2.04 -1.67
N SER A 193 5.70 -2.69 -2.30
CA SER A 193 6.99 -3.00 -1.69
C SER A 193 7.80 -1.76 -1.31
N ASP A 194 7.50 -0.58 -1.89
CA ASP A 194 8.18 0.68 -1.57
C ASP A 194 8.03 1.07 -0.10
N CYS A 195 6.80 0.93 0.42
CA CYS A 195 6.50 1.17 1.83
C CYS A 195 6.58 -0.10 2.69
N HIS A 196 6.24 -1.27 2.13
CA HIS A 196 6.12 -2.51 2.88
C HIS A 196 7.38 -3.38 2.89
N SER A 197 8.54 -2.83 2.53
CA SER A 197 9.83 -3.53 2.61
C SER A 197 10.89 -2.66 3.28
N PRO A 198 11.76 -3.26 4.12
CA PRO A 198 12.83 -2.49 4.75
C PRO A 198 13.86 -2.02 3.73
N ARG A 199 14.49 -0.89 4.05
CA ARG A 199 15.56 -0.29 3.25
C ARG A 199 16.88 -0.38 4.00
N ASN A 200 17.95 -0.51 3.27
CA ASN A 200 19.30 -0.41 3.83
C ASN A 200 19.73 1.06 4.05
N ALA A 201 20.94 1.25 4.59
CA ALA A 201 21.48 2.58 4.92
C ALA A 201 21.64 3.52 3.71
N LEU A 202 21.62 3.02 2.47
CA LEU A 202 21.67 3.81 1.24
C LEU A 202 20.27 4.01 0.61
N GLY A 203 19.22 3.63 1.31
CA GLY A 203 17.82 3.77 0.85
C GLY A 203 17.35 2.71 -0.16
N GLY A 204 18.19 1.74 -0.51
CA GLY A 204 17.80 0.64 -1.40
C GLY A 204 16.94 -0.41 -0.68
N ILE A 205 15.95 -0.97 -1.36
CA ILE A 205 15.09 -2.05 -0.83
C ILE A 205 15.93 -3.30 -0.51
N GLU A 206 15.75 -3.86 0.68
CA GLU A 206 16.30 -5.17 1.06
C GLU A 206 15.45 -6.28 0.42
N LYS A 207 15.79 -6.68 -0.81
CA LYS A 207 15.01 -7.64 -1.62
C LYS A 207 14.72 -8.97 -0.92
N SER A 208 15.63 -9.43 -0.04
CA SER A 208 15.42 -10.65 0.77
C SER A 208 14.34 -10.52 1.83
N LYS A 209 13.92 -9.29 2.13
CA LYS A 209 12.88 -8.96 3.11
C LYS A 209 11.70 -8.22 2.46
N ALA A 210 11.52 -8.41 1.15
CA ALA A 210 10.44 -7.75 0.43
C ALA A 210 9.08 -8.08 1.05
N PHE A 211 8.22 -7.08 1.17
CA PHE A 211 6.87 -7.15 1.75
C PHE A 211 6.79 -7.52 3.25
N GLN A 212 7.91 -7.57 3.98
CA GLN A 212 7.94 -7.96 5.39
C GLN A 212 7.73 -6.79 6.37
N GLY A 213 7.22 -5.67 5.88
CA GLY A 213 6.96 -4.46 6.65
C GLY A 213 8.20 -3.59 6.89
N ALA A 214 7.97 -2.30 7.03
CA ALA A 214 8.99 -1.29 7.30
C ALA A 214 8.41 -0.04 7.96
N VAL A 215 9.27 0.80 8.56
CA VAL A 215 8.86 2.13 9.00
C VAL A 215 8.97 3.11 7.84
N ILE A 216 7.88 3.80 7.53
CA ILE A 216 7.81 4.88 6.57
C ILE A 216 7.03 6.05 7.17
N ASP A 217 7.54 7.27 7.09
CA ASP A 217 6.95 8.47 7.68
C ASP A 217 6.57 8.29 9.16
N GLY A 218 7.42 7.54 9.86
CA GLY A 218 7.21 7.18 11.26
C GLY A 218 6.05 6.23 11.53
N TRP A 219 5.40 5.66 10.52
CA TRP A 219 4.42 4.59 10.65
C TRP A 219 5.00 3.26 10.21
N PHE A 220 4.66 2.20 10.90
CA PHE A 220 5.06 0.86 10.48
C PHE A 220 4.05 0.33 9.45
N ALA A 221 4.47 0.24 8.19
CA ALA A 221 3.74 -0.47 7.14
C ALA A 221 3.81 -1.97 7.43
N LEU A 222 2.65 -2.63 7.54
CA LEU A 222 2.55 -4.01 8.00
C LEU A 222 3.14 -5.01 6.99
N ASP A 223 3.42 -6.21 7.45
CA ASP A 223 3.79 -7.37 6.67
C ASP A 223 2.64 -7.74 5.69
N LEU A 224 2.95 -7.84 4.40
CA LEU A 224 2.03 -8.26 3.33
C LEU A 224 2.28 -9.70 2.84
N THR A 225 3.18 -10.43 3.47
CA THR A 225 3.47 -11.82 3.11
C THR A 225 2.32 -12.75 3.52
N SER A 226 2.42 -14.02 3.12
CA SER A 226 1.45 -15.05 3.56
C SER A 226 1.65 -15.54 5.00
N ASP A 227 2.40 -14.81 5.83
CA ASP A 227 2.52 -15.16 7.24
C ASP A 227 1.16 -15.14 7.94
N MET A 228 0.91 -16.16 8.76
CA MET A 228 -0.39 -16.35 9.42
C MET A 228 -0.62 -15.42 10.61
N ALA A 229 0.44 -14.97 11.26
CA ALA A 229 0.36 -14.16 12.48
C ALA A 229 0.45 -12.65 12.19
N THR A 230 1.43 -12.23 11.40
CA THR A 230 1.73 -10.81 11.15
C THR A 230 1.38 -10.33 9.76
N GLY A 231 1.23 -11.26 8.81
CA GLY A 231 0.94 -10.98 7.40
C GLY A 231 -0.52 -11.20 7.00
N LEU A 232 -0.70 -11.51 5.73
CA LEU A 232 -2.01 -11.70 5.11
C LEU A 232 -2.46 -13.18 5.07
N GLY A 233 -1.69 -14.11 5.65
CA GLY A 233 -1.98 -15.54 5.57
C GLY A 233 -3.36 -15.91 6.11
N ALA A 234 -3.77 -15.33 7.24
CA ALA A 234 -5.08 -15.55 7.86
C ALA A 234 -6.24 -14.78 7.19
N TRP A 235 -5.99 -13.99 6.14
CA TRP A 235 -7.00 -13.24 5.41
C TRP A 235 -7.44 -14.01 4.16
N THR A 236 -8.71 -13.93 3.80
CA THR A 236 -9.18 -14.35 2.47
C THR A 236 -8.84 -13.29 1.43
N ALA A 237 -8.75 -13.68 0.16
CA ALA A 237 -8.53 -12.72 -0.93
C ALA A 237 -9.66 -11.66 -1.00
N ALA A 238 -10.90 -12.05 -0.72
CA ALA A 238 -12.04 -11.13 -0.67
C ALA A 238 -11.92 -10.09 0.46
N GLU A 239 -11.41 -10.48 1.63
CA GLU A 239 -11.16 -9.56 2.74
C GLU A 239 -10.06 -8.56 2.41
N ILE A 240 -8.97 -9.00 1.78
CA ILE A 240 -7.89 -8.12 1.32
C ILE A 240 -8.43 -7.14 0.26
N ALA A 241 -9.16 -7.62 -0.74
CA ALA A 241 -9.76 -6.78 -1.77
C ALA A 241 -10.74 -5.76 -1.17
N GLY A 242 -11.57 -6.17 -0.21
CA GLY A 242 -12.47 -5.30 0.55
C GLY A 242 -11.71 -4.25 1.37
N TYR A 243 -10.60 -4.63 1.98
CA TYR A 243 -9.73 -3.71 2.74
C TYR A 243 -9.05 -2.67 1.83
N LEU A 244 -8.57 -3.08 0.65
CA LEU A 244 -8.05 -2.16 -0.37
C LEU A 244 -9.13 -1.19 -0.89
N LYS A 245 -10.40 -1.58 -0.87
CA LYS A 245 -11.54 -0.73 -1.28
C LYS A 245 -11.93 0.29 -0.22
N THR A 246 -12.00 -0.13 1.03
CA THR A 246 -12.65 0.64 2.11
C THR A 246 -11.67 1.15 3.17
N GLY A 247 -10.50 0.53 3.29
CA GLY A 247 -9.57 0.78 4.39
C GLY A 247 -10.01 0.18 5.72
N VAL A 248 -11.08 -0.63 5.75
CA VAL A 248 -11.64 -1.17 6.98
C VAL A 248 -11.90 -2.66 6.85
N ARG A 249 -11.45 -3.42 7.82
CA ARG A 249 -11.90 -4.78 8.10
C ARG A 249 -12.61 -4.77 9.46
N ARG A 250 -13.95 -4.80 9.42
CA ARG A 250 -14.83 -4.50 10.59
C ARG A 250 -14.62 -5.40 11.81
N ASP A 251 -14.12 -6.60 11.61
CA ASP A 251 -13.83 -7.57 12.67
C ASP A 251 -12.38 -7.52 13.17
N LYS A 252 -11.53 -6.70 12.56
CA LYS A 252 -10.10 -6.69 12.90
C LYS A 252 -9.45 -5.32 12.98
N THR A 253 -9.46 -4.50 11.92
CA THR A 253 -8.57 -3.34 11.84
C THR A 253 -9.03 -2.29 10.83
N THR A 254 -8.40 -1.13 10.87
CA THR A 254 -8.52 -0.06 9.87
C THR A 254 -7.14 0.39 9.40
N VAL A 255 -7.06 1.00 8.21
CA VAL A 255 -5.82 1.61 7.73
C VAL A 255 -5.40 2.77 8.62
N LEU A 256 -4.09 2.94 8.79
CA LEU A 256 -3.47 4.00 9.58
C LEU A 256 -2.48 4.79 8.73
N GLY A 257 -2.19 6.02 9.15
CA GLY A 257 -1.16 6.84 8.53
C GLY A 257 -1.28 6.97 7.00
N PRO A 258 -0.16 6.92 6.27
CA PRO A 258 -0.13 7.07 4.81
C PRO A 258 -1.00 6.06 4.05
N MET A 259 -1.15 4.82 4.56
CA MET A 259 -2.02 3.83 3.90
C MET A 259 -3.48 4.30 3.76
N ALA A 260 -3.94 5.20 4.63
CA ALA A 260 -5.27 5.80 4.50
C ALA A 260 -5.39 6.71 3.27
N GLU A 261 -4.30 7.34 2.86
CA GLU A 261 -4.25 8.14 1.63
C GLU A 261 -4.22 7.26 0.40
N VAL A 262 -3.41 6.19 0.43
CA VAL A 262 -3.38 5.20 -0.65
C VAL A 262 -4.77 4.63 -0.93
N VAL A 263 -5.52 4.26 0.12
CA VAL A 263 -6.92 3.80 -0.08
C VAL A 263 -7.79 4.93 -0.63
N ARG A 264 -7.71 6.12 -0.07
CA ARG A 264 -8.59 7.25 -0.45
C ARG A 264 -8.35 7.72 -1.88
N ASN A 265 -7.10 7.76 -2.34
CA ASN A 265 -6.71 8.38 -3.60
C ASN A 265 -6.42 7.37 -4.71
N SER A 266 -6.15 6.10 -4.38
CA SER A 266 -5.78 5.05 -5.32
C SER A 266 -6.69 3.83 -5.23
N THR A 267 -6.47 2.91 -4.30
CA THR A 267 -7.01 1.54 -4.36
C THR A 267 -8.53 1.46 -4.33
N ARG A 268 -9.22 2.41 -3.74
CA ARG A 268 -10.70 2.45 -3.76
C ARG A 268 -11.29 2.63 -5.17
N PHE A 269 -10.53 3.20 -6.11
CA PHE A 269 -10.96 3.47 -7.47
C PHE A 269 -10.66 2.32 -8.42
N LEU A 270 -9.87 1.34 -7.99
CA LEU A 270 -9.63 0.13 -8.77
C LEU A 270 -10.91 -0.70 -8.91
N THR A 271 -11.00 -1.49 -9.97
CA THR A 271 -12.10 -2.43 -10.15
C THR A 271 -12.05 -3.52 -9.08
N ASP A 272 -13.17 -4.18 -8.81
CA ASP A 272 -13.22 -5.27 -7.84
C ASP A 272 -12.33 -6.44 -8.32
N GLU A 273 -12.25 -6.67 -9.64
CA GLU A 273 -11.40 -7.68 -10.27
C GLU A 273 -9.91 -7.38 -10.04
N ASP A 274 -9.48 -6.13 -10.23
CA ASP A 274 -8.07 -5.75 -10.02
C ASP A 274 -7.66 -5.83 -8.54
N ARG A 275 -8.56 -5.41 -7.61
CA ARG A 275 -8.29 -5.60 -6.17
C ARG A 275 -8.20 -7.06 -5.78
N LEU A 276 -9.06 -7.92 -6.35
CA LEU A 276 -9.01 -9.36 -6.12
C LEU A 276 -7.72 -9.97 -6.68
N ALA A 277 -7.34 -9.56 -7.89
CA ALA A 277 -6.08 -9.97 -8.51
C ALA A 277 -4.86 -9.59 -7.65
N MET A 278 -4.82 -8.35 -7.13
CA MET A 278 -3.79 -7.92 -6.18
C MET A 278 -3.78 -8.78 -4.91
N ALA A 279 -4.94 -9.09 -4.37
CA ALA A 279 -5.07 -9.94 -3.19
C ALA A 279 -4.57 -11.37 -3.44
N GLU A 280 -4.90 -11.97 -4.58
CA GLU A 280 -4.42 -13.30 -4.98
C GLU A 280 -2.89 -13.32 -5.12
N TYR A 281 -2.30 -12.28 -5.72
CA TYR A 281 -0.85 -12.16 -5.81
C TYR A 281 -0.20 -12.07 -4.43
N LEU A 282 -0.68 -11.16 -3.56
CA LEU A 282 -0.14 -10.94 -2.22
C LEU A 282 -0.23 -12.22 -1.36
N LYS A 283 -1.32 -12.95 -1.43
CA LYS A 283 -1.47 -14.24 -0.72
C LYS A 283 -0.53 -15.34 -1.23
N ALA A 284 -0.02 -15.22 -2.43
CA ALA A 284 0.95 -16.16 -2.99
C ALA A 284 2.41 -15.81 -2.63
N LEU A 285 2.67 -14.68 -1.99
CA LEU A 285 4.00 -14.33 -1.49
C LEU A 285 4.43 -15.32 -0.41
N PRO A 286 5.71 -15.71 -0.35
CA PRO A 286 6.21 -16.60 0.70
C PRO A 286 6.04 -15.94 2.08
N PRO A 287 5.81 -16.72 3.15
CA PRO A 287 5.71 -16.18 4.51
C PRO A 287 7.04 -15.57 4.96
N ASP A 288 6.99 -14.64 5.90
CA ASP A 288 8.19 -14.10 6.55
C ASP A 288 8.90 -15.21 7.33
N SER A 289 10.10 -15.59 6.87
CA SER A 289 10.90 -16.63 7.51
C SER A 289 11.56 -16.20 8.83
N ARG A 290 11.51 -14.88 9.15
CA ARG A 290 12.10 -14.34 10.39
C ARG A 290 11.23 -14.55 11.63
N LEU A 291 10.02 -15.09 11.44
CA LEU A 291 9.08 -15.23 12.54
C LEU A 291 9.56 -16.27 13.55
N LYS A 292 10.11 -15.70 14.56
CA LYS A 292 9.92 -15.94 16.00
C LYS A 292 9.93 -17.42 16.40
N THR A 293 11.11 -17.96 16.43
CA THR A 293 11.40 -19.20 17.22
C THR A 293 11.67 -18.88 18.70
N GLY A 294 11.58 -17.62 19.11
CA GLY A 294 11.87 -17.17 20.45
C GLY A 294 10.61 -16.97 21.31
N ARG A 295 10.68 -17.40 22.57
CA ARG A 295 9.65 -17.05 23.57
C ARG A 295 9.63 -15.55 23.75
N VAL A 296 8.45 -14.91 23.59
CA VAL A 296 8.26 -13.50 23.90
C VAL A 296 8.63 -13.25 25.36
N PRO A 297 9.51 -12.29 25.67
CA PRO A 297 9.85 -11.98 27.05
C PRO A 297 8.61 -11.57 27.85
N PRO A 298 8.53 -11.91 29.14
CA PRO A 298 7.44 -11.44 29.98
C PRO A 298 7.47 -9.90 30.06
N ASP A 299 6.30 -9.27 30.02
CA ASP A 299 6.17 -7.84 30.23
C ASP A 299 6.37 -7.50 31.73
N PRO A 300 7.45 -6.81 32.09
CA PRO A 300 7.72 -6.46 33.49
C PRO A 300 6.75 -5.40 34.05
N THR A 301 6.03 -4.70 33.16
CA THR A 301 5.08 -3.63 33.53
C THR A 301 3.64 -4.09 33.54
N ARG A 302 3.38 -5.39 33.27
CA ARG A 302 2.05 -5.96 33.02
C ARG A 302 0.98 -5.56 34.04
N GLY A 303 1.29 -5.55 35.33
CA GLY A 303 0.32 -5.17 36.37
C GLY A 303 -0.12 -3.72 36.25
N ARG A 304 0.83 -2.82 36.05
CA ARG A 304 0.57 -1.39 35.89
C ARG A 304 -0.14 -1.11 34.56
N GLY A 305 0.29 -1.77 33.46
CA GLY A 305 -0.37 -1.68 32.17
C GLY A 305 -1.81 -2.17 32.20
N ALA A 306 -2.10 -3.27 32.93
CA ALA A 306 -3.45 -3.79 33.12
C ALA A 306 -4.38 -2.82 33.84
N GLN A 307 -3.89 -2.17 34.91
CA GLN A 307 -4.65 -1.16 35.62
C GLN A 307 -4.98 0.03 34.73
N LEU A 308 -3.96 0.60 34.06
CA LEU A 308 -4.12 1.75 33.16
C LEU A 308 -5.06 1.43 31.98
N TYR A 309 -4.98 0.20 31.44
CA TYR A 309 -5.89 -0.26 30.40
C TYR A 309 -7.34 -0.29 30.90
N THR A 310 -7.58 -0.82 32.10
CA THR A 310 -8.92 -0.90 32.67
C THR A 310 -9.52 0.49 32.86
N GLU A 311 -8.73 1.43 33.33
CA GLU A 311 -9.14 2.81 33.62
C GLU A 311 -9.44 3.62 32.35
N ASN A 312 -8.67 3.43 31.28
CA ASN A 312 -8.71 4.32 30.10
C ASN A 312 -9.26 3.65 28.82
N CYS A 313 -9.15 2.35 28.67
CA CYS A 313 -9.38 1.64 27.40
C CYS A 313 -10.49 0.59 27.49
N GLY A 314 -10.63 -0.04 28.69
CA GLY A 314 -11.52 -1.19 28.91
C GLY A 314 -13.01 -0.90 28.64
N GLY A 315 -13.45 0.34 28.79
CA GLY A 315 -14.83 0.75 28.52
C GLY A 315 -15.24 0.56 27.04
N CYS A 316 -14.34 0.84 26.10
CA CYS A 316 -14.57 0.68 24.67
C CYS A 316 -14.06 -0.68 24.16
N HIS A 317 -12.82 -1.06 24.51
CA HIS A 317 -12.18 -2.27 23.98
C HIS A 317 -12.49 -3.53 24.77
N GLN A 318 -13.26 -3.43 25.86
CA GLN A 318 -13.67 -4.51 26.77
C GLN A 318 -12.50 -5.15 27.52
N ALA A 319 -12.76 -5.77 28.66
CA ALA A 319 -11.72 -6.36 29.53
C ALA A 319 -10.86 -7.44 28.82
N GLN A 320 -11.42 -8.12 27.81
CA GLN A 320 -10.73 -9.14 27.02
C GLN A 320 -10.17 -8.62 25.69
N GLY A 321 -10.13 -7.31 25.47
CA GLY A 321 -9.62 -6.71 24.25
C GLY A 321 -10.41 -7.08 22.99
N ARG A 322 -11.66 -7.57 23.09
CA ARG A 322 -12.49 -8.03 21.94
C ARG A 322 -13.18 -6.88 21.22
N GLY A 323 -13.22 -5.70 21.81
CA GLY A 323 -13.98 -4.57 21.28
C GLY A 323 -15.47 -4.85 21.18
N ILE A 324 -16.16 -4.12 20.33
CA ILE A 324 -17.59 -4.32 19.98
C ILE A 324 -17.67 -4.37 18.45
N PRO A 325 -18.13 -5.50 17.87
CA PRO A 325 -18.18 -5.67 16.43
C PRO A 325 -18.89 -4.51 15.71
N GLY A 326 -18.22 -3.93 14.71
CA GLY A 326 -18.74 -2.81 13.93
C GLY A 326 -18.76 -1.45 14.65
N VAL A 327 -18.32 -1.37 15.92
CA VAL A 327 -18.28 -0.13 16.72
C VAL A 327 -16.85 0.17 17.20
N PHE A 328 -16.25 -0.74 17.94
CA PHE A 328 -14.88 -0.63 18.45
C PHE A 328 -14.04 -1.83 17.98
N PRO A 329 -12.89 -1.62 17.33
CA PRO A 329 -12.08 -2.73 16.84
C PRO A 329 -11.55 -3.59 17.99
N PRO A 330 -11.36 -4.90 17.78
CA PRO A 330 -10.64 -5.74 18.72
C PRO A 330 -9.17 -5.34 18.80
N LEU A 331 -8.57 -5.53 19.96
CA LEU A 331 -7.12 -5.46 20.20
C LEU A 331 -6.52 -6.87 20.23
N ALA A 332 -7.31 -7.86 20.66
CA ALA A 332 -6.92 -9.27 20.59
C ALA A 332 -6.83 -9.72 19.13
N GLY A 333 -5.66 -10.23 18.72
CA GLY A 333 -5.39 -10.69 17.35
C GLY A 333 -5.38 -9.58 16.30
N ASN A 334 -5.31 -8.32 16.68
CA ASN A 334 -5.23 -7.20 15.74
C ASN A 334 -3.83 -7.12 15.10
N PRO A 335 -3.70 -7.12 13.76
CA PRO A 335 -2.40 -7.10 13.11
C PRO A 335 -1.55 -5.87 13.42
N VAL A 336 -2.17 -4.72 13.73
CA VAL A 336 -1.46 -3.51 14.17
C VAL A 336 -0.84 -3.71 15.55
N VAL A 337 -1.53 -4.42 16.45
CA VAL A 337 -1.03 -4.75 17.81
C VAL A 337 0.08 -5.80 17.74
N LEU A 338 -0.06 -6.77 16.83
CA LEU A 338 0.91 -7.86 16.65
C LEU A 338 2.12 -7.46 15.79
N ALA A 339 2.09 -6.30 15.15
CA ALA A 339 3.18 -5.82 14.30
C ALA A 339 4.55 -5.87 14.99
N ALA A 340 5.61 -6.03 14.22
CA ALA A 340 6.98 -6.08 14.75
C ALA A 340 7.39 -4.79 15.48
N ASP A 341 6.80 -3.65 15.12
CA ASP A 341 7.08 -2.33 15.69
C ASP A 341 5.87 -1.82 16.50
N PRO A 342 6.03 -1.34 17.75
CA PRO A 342 4.95 -0.83 18.57
C PRO A 342 4.49 0.59 18.19
N GLY A 343 5.18 1.27 17.30
CA GLY A 343 4.99 2.70 16.99
C GLY A 343 3.59 3.05 16.53
N ASN A 344 2.93 2.17 15.78
CA ASN A 344 1.55 2.40 15.37
C ASN A 344 0.58 2.42 16.55
N VAL A 345 0.73 1.48 17.48
CA VAL A 345 -0.12 1.43 18.68
C VAL A 345 0.14 2.64 19.57
N ILE A 346 1.41 3.02 19.76
CA ILE A 346 1.81 4.24 20.48
C ILE A 346 1.13 5.47 19.88
N LYS A 347 1.23 5.67 18.56
CA LYS A 347 0.62 6.82 17.87
C LYS A 347 -0.90 6.83 17.97
N VAL A 348 -1.53 5.65 17.89
CA VAL A 348 -2.98 5.52 18.03
C VAL A 348 -3.42 5.91 19.44
N VAL A 349 -2.74 5.46 20.47
CA VAL A 349 -3.04 5.85 21.86
C VAL A 349 -2.78 7.35 22.06
N ASP A 350 -1.67 7.85 21.55
CA ASP A 350 -1.25 9.23 21.75
C ASP A 350 -2.13 10.24 21.02
N ARG A 351 -2.43 10.01 19.74
CA ARG A 351 -3.09 10.97 18.82
C ARG A 351 -4.56 10.66 18.54
N GLY A 352 -5.03 9.48 18.96
CA GLY A 352 -6.36 8.99 18.61
C GLY A 352 -6.49 8.62 17.11
N ILE A 353 -7.71 8.28 16.72
CA ILE A 353 -8.11 8.02 15.34
C ILE A 353 -9.35 8.84 15.02
N ALA A 354 -9.28 9.71 14.02
CA ALA A 354 -10.44 10.43 13.51
C ALA A 354 -11.51 9.46 12.98
N ARG A 355 -12.76 9.92 12.89
CA ARG A 355 -13.87 9.11 12.39
C ARG A 355 -13.55 8.53 11.02
N ARG A 356 -13.74 7.21 10.90
CA ARG A 356 -13.65 6.46 9.65
C ARG A 356 -14.90 5.61 9.45
N ASP A 357 -15.21 5.27 8.22
CA ASP A 357 -16.34 4.42 7.91
C ASP A 357 -16.21 3.09 8.67
N GLY A 358 -17.19 2.79 9.50
CA GLY A 358 -17.33 1.53 10.22
C GLY A 358 -16.85 1.53 11.68
N TYR A 359 -16.16 2.58 12.16
CA TYR A 359 -15.75 2.67 13.58
C TYR A 359 -16.02 4.06 14.17
N VAL A 360 -16.25 4.07 15.49
CA VAL A 360 -16.33 5.30 16.28
C VAL A 360 -14.92 5.92 16.39
N PRO A 361 -14.79 7.26 16.39
CA PRO A 361 -13.51 7.91 16.64
C PRO A 361 -12.89 7.46 17.96
N MET A 362 -11.59 7.19 17.96
CA MET A 362 -10.83 6.97 19.19
C MET A 362 -10.25 8.30 19.66
N PRO A 363 -10.50 8.74 20.91
CA PRO A 363 -9.93 9.97 21.43
C PRO A 363 -8.40 9.84 21.58
N ALA A 364 -7.72 10.99 21.58
CA ALA A 364 -6.31 11.06 21.90
C ALA A 364 -6.11 11.02 23.42
N PHE A 365 -5.12 10.27 23.90
CA PHE A 365 -4.76 10.17 25.30
C PHE A 365 -3.39 10.81 25.61
N GLY A 366 -2.66 11.27 24.61
CA GLY A 366 -1.30 11.80 24.78
C GLY A 366 -1.19 13.02 25.70
N TYR A 367 -2.28 13.78 25.87
CA TYR A 367 -2.34 14.91 26.79
C TYR A 367 -2.68 14.52 28.25
N GLN A 368 -3.16 13.29 28.46
CA GLN A 368 -3.55 12.78 29.79
C GLN A 368 -2.53 11.80 30.36
N LEU A 369 -1.87 11.04 29.50
CA LEU A 369 -0.96 9.96 29.89
C LEU A 369 0.50 10.39 29.71
N THR A 370 1.33 10.05 30.69
CA THR A 370 2.78 10.20 30.57
C THR A 370 3.36 9.21 29.56
N GLU A 371 4.58 9.44 29.10
CA GLU A 371 5.29 8.52 28.20
C GLU A 371 5.40 7.11 28.77
N GLN A 372 5.67 7.01 30.09
CA GLN A 372 5.73 5.72 30.79
C GLN A 372 4.37 5.02 30.77
N GLN A 373 3.28 5.73 31.05
CA GLN A 373 1.94 5.15 31.09
C GLN A 373 1.51 4.65 29.68
N VAL A 374 1.83 5.41 28.62
CA VAL A 374 1.56 4.96 27.23
C VAL A 374 2.36 3.70 26.92
N ALA A 375 3.66 3.66 27.28
CA ALA A 375 4.49 2.47 27.07
C ALA A 375 3.94 1.24 27.81
N ASP A 376 3.50 1.40 29.06
CA ASP A 376 2.93 0.33 29.87
C ASP A 376 1.62 -0.22 29.30
N ILE A 377 0.72 0.65 28.85
CA ILE A 377 -0.54 0.24 28.18
C ILE A 377 -0.23 -0.52 26.89
N VAL A 378 0.68 0.00 26.07
CA VAL A 378 1.04 -0.61 24.79
C VAL A 378 1.63 -2.00 25.00
N ASN A 379 2.57 -2.16 25.92
CA ASN A 379 3.16 -3.46 26.27
C ASN A 379 2.12 -4.45 26.79
N TYR A 380 1.21 -3.99 27.66
CA TYR A 380 0.10 -4.82 28.15
C TYR A 380 -0.80 -5.32 27.01
N VAL A 381 -1.21 -4.43 26.11
CA VAL A 381 -2.07 -4.77 24.97
C VAL A 381 -1.35 -5.75 24.03
N ARG A 382 -0.07 -5.55 23.77
CA ARG A 382 0.75 -6.39 22.90
C ARG A 382 0.99 -7.81 23.43
N THR A 383 0.84 -8.02 24.75
CA THR A 383 1.12 -9.31 25.43
C THR A 383 -0.11 -9.95 26.07
N SER A 384 -1.31 -9.40 25.86
CA SER A 384 -2.54 -9.87 26.50
C SER A 384 -3.47 -10.60 25.53
N TRP A 385 -4.39 -11.39 26.04
CA TRP A 385 -5.48 -12.05 25.30
C TRP A 385 -5.03 -12.94 24.15
N GLY A 386 -3.86 -13.57 24.27
CA GLY A 386 -3.24 -14.37 23.21
C GLY A 386 -2.40 -13.58 22.22
N ASN A 387 -2.27 -12.26 22.38
CA ASN A 387 -1.25 -11.49 21.68
C ASN A 387 0.13 -11.88 22.21
N ASP A 388 1.08 -12.10 21.30
CA ASP A 388 2.43 -12.57 21.59
C ASP A 388 3.52 -11.65 20.99
N ALA A 389 3.19 -10.38 20.80
CA ALA A 389 4.15 -9.40 20.31
C ALA A 389 5.15 -8.97 21.42
N VAL A 390 6.36 -8.58 21.03
CA VAL A 390 7.41 -8.17 21.95
C VAL A 390 6.99 -6.91 22.72
N PRO A 391 7.11 -6.88 24.07
CA PRO A 391 6.79 -5.69 24.88
C PRO A 391 7.97 -4.68 24.86
N ASP A 392 8.20 -4.07 23.72
CA ASP A 392 9.35 -3.20 23.42
C ASP A 392 9.00 -1.70 23.35
N ALA A 393 7.76 -1.32 23.70
CA ALA A 393 7.42 0.07 23.89
C ALA A 393 8.16 0.64 25.11
N THR A 394 8.90 1.74 24.89
CA THR A 394 9.66 2.44 25.94
C THR A 394 9.24 3.91 26.03
N PRO A 395 9.37 4.56 27.21
CA PRO A 395 9.08 5.99 27.33
C PRO A 395 9.84 6.84 26.31
N SER A 396 11.12 6.53 26.09
CA SER A 396 11.93 7.26 25.11
C SER A 396 11.42 7.12 23.68
N LEU A 397 10.87 5.94 23.30
CA LEU A 397 10.22 5.75 21.98
C LEU A 397 8.93 6.59 21.88
N VAL A 398 8.12 6.58 22.94
CA VAL A 398 6.91 7.42 23.02
C VAL A 398 7.26 8.90 22.85
N GLY A 399 8.27 9.39 23.57
CA GLY A 399 8.73 10.77 23.49
C GLY A 399 9.20 11.16 22.08
N ARG A 400 10.02 10.32 21.43
CA ARG A 400 10.42 10.55 20.04
C ARG A 400 9.23 10.62 19.06
N LEU A 401 8.25 9.71 19.21
CA LEU A 401 7.07 9.69 18.34
C LEU A 401 6.11 10.86 18.59
N ARG A 402 6.10 11.43 19.80
CA ARG A 402 5.39 12.69 20.13
C ARG A 402 6.03 13.90 19.47
N ALA A 403 7.35 13.99 19.54
CA ALA A 403 8.09 15.10 18.95
C ALA A 403 7.91 15.21 17.42
N GLY A 404 7.45 14.15 16.75
CA GLY A 404 7.31 14.09 15.31
C GLY A 404 8.63 13.72 14.60
N PRO A 405 8.65 13.61 13.31
CA PRO A 405 9.90 13.49 12.56
C PRO A 405 10.72 14.77 12.76
N ASN A 406 12.01 14.60 13.13
CA ASN A 406 12.98 15.71 13.14
C ASN A 406 13.18 16.25 11.73
#